data_8cabe13b17ae43633f600ca05f11a4ad
#
_entry.id   8cabe13b17ae43633f600ca05f11a4ad
#
_cell.length_a   1.000
_cell.length_b   1.000
_cell.length_c   1.000
_cell.angle_alpha   90.00
_cell.angle_beta   90.00
_cell.angle_gamma   90.00
#
_symmetry.space_group_name_H-M   'P 1'
#
loop_
_entity.id
_entity.type
_entity.pdbx_description
1 polymer ?
#
loop_
_entity_poly.entity_id
_entity_poly.type
_entity_poly.pdbx_seq_one_letter_code
_entity_poly.pdbx_strand_id
1 'polypeptide(L)'
;MNNKNFSFLLASLLSITVMAGCKSEKASAAEKVKDSVASPSMVADPVIKKKDVPLVVDSIGKSYSTKKGDVDLAYSFPVSGPQPLVDSLRAYLSSELVWIGDDYSDEGVESKPYSNFADGKGMINYYAKNAYKSISKTLDEIDDPDVAWKPEISKFIMKLNETDRYVTYYSSFYTYSGGAHGMASEYGATFDKKTGVMLRNVLSPKDIKALQPILRAGVESYFRRWYEKEHDADSRVKTDMEALFLENGIIPLPGSGVYLSPEGVVFIYGLYEIGAYAIGMPTFTVPYKKIGKFLSPEARHLAGVK
;
A
#
# COMPACT_ATOMS: atom_id res chain seq x y z
N MET A 1 -13.50 5.04 -35.73
CA MET A 1 -12.45 5.68 -34.92
C MET A 1 -12.04 4.70 -33.85
N ASN A 2 -10.75 4.31 -33.81
CA ASN A 2 -10.28 3.14 -33.10
C ASN A 2 -10.31 3.30 -31.57
N ASN A 3 -11.08 2.45 -30.92
CA ASN A 3 -10.99 2.23 -29.47
C ASN A 3 -9.65 1.52 -29.17
N LYS A 4 -8.71 2.26 -28.59
CA LYS A 4 -7.53 1.67 -27.96
C LYS A 4 -7.87 1.40 -26.50
N ASN A 5 -7.99 0.13 -26.18
CA ASN A 5 -8.09 -0.40 -24.85
C ASN A 5 -6.96 0.15 -23.96
N PHE A 6 -7.31 0.92 -22.96
CA PHE A 6 -6.42 1.23 -21.84
C PHE A 6 -6.38 0.00 -20.94
N SER A 7 -5.51 -0.93 -21.26
CA SER A 7 -5.09 -1.94 -20.30
C SER A 7 -4.15 -1.29 -19.31
N PHE A 8 -4.57 -1.16 -18.07
CA PHE A 8 -3.66 -0.92 -16.97
C PHE A 8 -2.69 -2.08 -16.90
N LEU A 9 -1.46 -1.85 -17.38
CA LEU A 9 -0.35 -2.77 -17.20
C LEU A 9 0.01 -2.77 -15.70
N LEU A 10 -0.45 -3.80 -15.01
CA LEU A 10 0.19 -4.25 -13.77
C LEU A 10 1.62 -4.66 -14.17
N ALA A 11 2.58 -3.75 -13.97
CA ALA A 11 3.98 -4.04 -14.22
C ALA A 11 4.42 -5.15 -13.29
N SER A 12 4.66 -6.29 -13.88
CA SER A 12 5.22 -7.49 -13.29
C SER A 12 6.51 -7.20 -12.54
N LEU A 13 6.45 -7.25 -11.23
CA LEU A 13 7.59 -7.49 -10.36
C LEU A 13 7.39 -8.88 -9.77
N LEU A 14 7.97 -9.90 -10.38
CA LEU A 14 8.48 -11.09 -9.68
C LEU A 14 9.29 -11.97 -10.61
N SER A 15 10.60 -11.95 -10.42
CA SER A 15 11.46 -13.09 -10.73
C SER A 15 12.60 -13.10 -9.72
N ILE A 16 12.40 -13.75 -8.59
CA ILE A 16 13.52 -14.20 -7.74
C ILE A 16 13.48 -15.71 -7.71
N THR A 17 14.38 -16.29 -8.47
CA THR A 17 14.68 -17.71 -8.49
C THR A 17 15.47 -18.05 -7.24
N VAL A 18 14.87 -18.81 -6.32
CA VAL A 18 15.57 -19.40 -5.17
C VAL A 18 16.20 -20.69 -5.65
N MET A 19 17.53 -20.70 -5.73
CA MET A 19 18.32 -21.95 -5.86
C MET A 19 18.64 -22.45 -4.46
N ALA A 20 18.01 -23.55 -4.10
CA ALA A 20 18.34 -24.32 -2.93
C ALA A 20 19.61 -25.16 -3.20
N GLY A 21 20.65 -24.92 -2.42
CA GLY A 21 21.85 -25.76 -2.39
C GLY A 21 21.99 -26.45 -1.03
N CYS A 22 21.54 -27.70 -0.95
CA CYS A 22 21.91 -28.60 0.16
C CYS A 22 23.35 -29.06 0.03
N LYS A 23 24.14 -28.95 1.10
CA LYS A 23 25.23 -29.87 1.36
C LYS A 23 25.32 -30.17 2.85
N SER A 24 25.11 -31.42 3.14
CA SER A 24 25.42 -32.08 4.41
C SER A 24 26.88 -32.49 4.46
N GLU A 25 27.54 -32.33 5.60
CA GLU A 25 28.65 -33.23 5.97
C GLU A 25 28.68 -33.45 7.49
N LYS A 26 28.85 -34.72 7.80
CA LYS A 26 28.96 -35.33 9.12
C LYS A 26 30.42 -35.40 9.58
N ALA A 27 30.53 -35.60 10.88
CA ALA A 27 31.49 -36.36 11.66
C ALA A 27 32.33 -35.51 12.60
N SER A 28 32.51 -35.80 13.82
CA SER A 28 32.62 -36.93 14.71
C SER A 28 33.67 -36.55 15.79
N ALA A 29 33.21 -36.68 17.02
CA ALA A 29 33.86 -37.25 18.23
C ALA A 29 35.27 -36.83 18.70
N ALA A 30 35.33 -36.52 19.95
CA ALA A 30 36.05 -37.10 21.09
C ALA A 30 36.76 -36.12 22.02
N GLU A 31 36.21 -35.98 23.20
CA GLU A 31 36.79 -36.20 24.53
C GLU A 31 38.18 -35.63 24.88
N LYS A 32 38.21 -34.71 25.88
CA LYS A 32 39.03 -34.87 27.09
C LYS A 32 38.68 -33.85 28.18
N VAL A 33 38.35 -34.41 29.33
CA VAL A 33 38.14 -33.76 30.62
C VAL A 33 39.48 -33.24 31.16
N LYS A 34 39.48 -32.01 31.72
CA LYS A 34 40.35 -31.61 32.81
C LYS A 34 39.66 -30.53 33.66
N ASP A 35 39.47 -30.89 34.91
CA ASP A 35 39.05 -30.03 36.01
C ASP A 35 39.99 -28.85 36.22
N SER A 36 39.43 -27.67 36.40
CA SER A 36 39.98 -26.62 37.27
C SER A 36 38.88 -25.69 37.75
N VAL A 37 38.79 -25.63 39.06
CA VAL A 37 37.88 -24.78 39.84
C VAL A 37 38.21 -23.30 39.59
N ALA A 38 37.25 -22.51 39.15
CA ALA A 38 37.31 -21.05 39.16
C ALA A 38 35.94 -20.47 39.48
N SER A 39 35.92 -19.47 40.31
CA SER A 39 34.81 -18.72 40.92
C SER A 39 33.69 -18.29 39.97
N PRO A 40 32.45 -18.06 40.47
CA PRO A 40 31.32 -17.73 39.60
C PRO A 40 31.44 -16.31 39.05
N SER A 41 31.86 -16.22 37.82
CA SER A 41 31.60 -15.02 37.01
C SER A 41 30.12 -15.02 36.63
N MET A 42 29.43 -13.92 36.88
CA MET A 42 28.06 -13.66 36.37
C MET A 42 28.07 -13.87 34.85
N VAL A 43 27.61 -15.03 34.44
CA VAL A 43 27.31 -15.28 33.02
C VAL A 43 26.04 -14.51 32.73
N ALA A 44 26.17 -13.41 31.97
CA ALA A 44 25.01 -12.76 31.37
C ALA A 44 24.25 -13.80 30.55
N ASP A 45 22.97 -14.01 30.89
CA ASP A 45 22.11 -14.90 30.13
C ASP A 45 22.22 -14.56 28.64
N PRO A 46 22.38 -15.58 27.78
CA PRO A 46 22.40 -15.33 26.35
C PRO A 46 21.07 -14.69 25.98
N VAL A 47 21.09 -13.46 25.47
CA VAL A 47 19.94 -12.81 24.87
C VAL A 47 19.49 -13.72 23.73
N ILE A 48 18.53 -14.58 24.01
CA ILE A 48 17.85 -15.40 22.99
C ILE A 48 17.17 -14.38 22.07
N LYS A 49 17.78 -14.12 20.91
CA LYS A 49 17.12 -13.37 19.84
C LYS A 49 15.83 -14.10 19.55
N LYS A 50 14.69 -13.55 19.99
CA LYS A 50 13.38 -14.08 19.61
C LYS A 50 13.39 -14.19 18.08
N LYS A 51 13.21 -15.42 17.59
CA LYS A 51 13.16 -15.70 16.16
C LYS A 51 12.08 -14.82 15.56
N ASP A 52 12.43 -14.08 14.51
CA ASP A 52 11.43 -13.27 13.78
C ASP A 52 10.33 -14.21 13.26
N VAL A 53 9.07 -13.87 13.59
CA VAL A 53 7.89 -14.61 13.15
C VAL A 53 7.32 -13.90 11.92
N PRO A 54 7.40 -14.53 10.74
CA PRO A 54 6.87 -13.90 9.53
C PRO A 54 5.35 -13.79 9.58
N LEU A 55 4.82 -12.76 8.92
CA LEU A 55 3.40 -12.62 8.67
C LEU A 55 3.00 -13.51 7.49
N VAL A 56 2.18 -14.52 7.74
CA VAL A 56 1.58 -15.37 6.71
C VAL A 56 0.22 -14.81 6.33
N VAL A 57 -0.04 -14.73 5.03
CA VAL A 57 -1.29 -14.19 4.48
C VAL A 57 -1.89 -15.13 3.44
N ASP A 58 -3.22 -15.16 3.37
CA ASP A 58 -3.99 -15.75 2.28
C ASP A 58 -4.45 -14.65 1.33
N SER A 59 -4.39 -14.93 0.03
CA SER A 59 -5.04 -14.07 -0.97
C SER A 59 -6.50 -14.44 -1.08
N ILE A 60 -7.39 -13.53 -0.70
CA ILE A 60 -8.84 -13.72 -0.71
C ILE A 60 -9.46 -12.63 -1.56
N GLY A 61 -10.35 -13.03 -2.48
CA GLY A 61 -11.08 -12.10 -3.34
C GLY A 61 -12.53 -12.49 -3.55
N LYS A 62 -13.34 -11.52 -3.96
CA LYS A 62 -14.73 -11.69 -4.34
C LYS A 62 -15.11 -10.69 -5.42
N SER A 63 -15.68 -11.21 -6.52
CA SER A 63 -16.13 -10.39 -7.64
C SER A 63 -17.59 -10.63 -7.94
N TYR A 64 -18.26 -9.59 -8.41
CA TYR A 64 -19.56 -9.62 -9.06
C TYR A 64 -19.42 -8.92 -10.41
N SER A 65 -19.95 -9.53 -11.48
CA SER A 65 -19.96 -8.92 -12.81
C SER A 65 -21.30 -9.23 -13.48
N THR A 66 -22.10 -8.19 -13.70
CA THR A 66 -23.40 -8.27 -14.32
C THR A 66 -23.64 -7.08 -15.23
N LYS A 67 -24.80 -7.02 -15.88
CA LYS A 67 -25.20 -5.80 -16.62
C LYS A 67 -25.41 -4.59 -15.71
N LYS A 68 -25.64 -4.80 -14.41
CA LYS A 68 -25.91 -3.75 -13.42
C LYS A 68 -24.67 -3.19 -12.74
N GLY A 69 -23.50 -3.74 -12.97
CA GLY A 69 -22.24 -3.26 -12.41
C GLY A 69 -21.21 -4.34 -12.19
N ASP A 70 -20.00 -3.87 -11.94
CA ASP A 70 -18.85 -4.70 -11.59
C ASP A 70 -18.32 -4.31 -10.20
N VAL A 71 -18.09 -5.33 -9.37
CA VAL A 71 -17.39 -5.18 -8.09
C VAL A 71 -16.27 -6.20 -8.04
N ASP A 72 -15.06 -5.77 -7.74
CA ASP A 72 -13.90 -6.64 -7.56
C ASP A 72 -13.12 -6.24 -6.31
N LEU A 73 -13.22 -7.06 -5.26
CA LEU A 73 -12.53 -6.84 -4.00
C LEU A 73 -11.55 -7.98 -3.75
N ALA A 74 -10.30 -7.64 -3.36
CA ALA A 74 -9.32 -8.62 -2.94
C ALA A 74 -8.38 -8.07 -1.88
N TYR A 75 -7.87 -8.96 -1.02
CA TYR A 75 -6.85 -8.59 -0.06
C TYR A 75 -5.92 -9.75 0.34
N SER A 76 -4.77 -9.36 0.90
CA SER A 76 -3.87 -10.25 1.63
C SER A 76 -4.36 -10.38 3.07
N PHE A 77 -5.10 -11.44 3.38
CA PHE A 77 -5.68 -11.67 4.71
C PHE A 77 -4.66 -12.30 5.65
N PRO A 78 -4.37 -11.71 6.83
CA PRO A 78 -3.40 -12.27 7.78
C PRO A 78 -3.96 -13.50 8.48
N VAL A 79 -3.29 -14.66 8.29
CA VAL A 79 -3.67 -15.95 8.90
C VAL A 79 -2.83 -16.31 10.11
N SER A 80 -1.53 -15.96 10.09
CA SER A 80 -0.64 -16.14 11.24
C SER A 80 0.51 -15.14 11.24
N GLY A 81 1.08 -14.89 12.43
CA GLY A 81 2.15 -13.92 12.65
C GLY A 81 2.16 -13.43 14.09
N PRO A 82 2.85 -12.32 14.40
CA PRO A 82 2.71 -11.65 15.69
C PRO A 82 1.25 -11.25 15.93
N GLN A 83 0.64 -11.76 17.02
CA GLN A 83 -0.80 -11.59 17.25
C GLN A 83 -1.28 -10.13 17.23
N PRO A 84 -0.59 -9.14 17.86
CA PRO A 84 -1.02 -7.75 17.77
C PRO A 84 -1.07 -7.22 16.32
N LEU A 85 -0.14 -7.65 15.46
CA LEU A 85 -0.11 -7.28 14.06
C LEU A 85 -1.29 -7.92 13.29
N VAL A 86 -1.54 -9.22 13.51
CA VAL A 86 -2.65 -9.95 12.87
C VAL A 86 -3.98 -9.27 13.20
N ASP A 87 -4.21 -8.95 14.47
CA ASP A 87 -5.45 -8.31 14.93
C ASP A 87 -5.62 -6.90 14.33
N SER A 88 -4.55 -6.10 14.35
CA SER A 88 -4.56 -4.76 13.76
C SER A 88 -4.80 -4.79 12.25
N LEU A 89 -4.16 -5.70 11.54
CA LEU A 89 -4.35 -5.82 10.08
C LEU A 89 -5.77 -6.27 9.73
N ARG A 90 -6.38 -7.21 10.47
CA ARG A 90 -7.75 -7.63 10.24
C ARG A 90 -8.74 -6.47 10.47
N ALA A 91 -8.54 -5.69 11.53
CA ALA A 91 -9.32 -4.49 11.78
C ALA A 91 -9.12 -3.43 10.67
N TYR A 92 -7.88 -3.23 10.23
CA TYR A 92 -7.54 -2.33 9.12
C TYR A 92 -8.25 -2.75 7.82
N LEU A 93 -8.19 -4.03 7.43
CA LEU A 93 -8.88 -4.54 6.24
C LEU A 93 -10.39 -4.25 6.30
N SER A 94 -11.03 -4.45 7.45
CA SER A 94 -12.43 -4.13 7.63
C SER A 94 -12.69 -2.62 7.51
N SER A 95 -11.87 -1.78 8.13
CA SER A 95 -12.02 -0.32 8.05
C SER A 95 -11.83 0.25 6.64
N GLU A 96 -11.00 -0.41 5.82
CA GLU A 96 -10.79 -0.05 4.43
C GLU A 96 -11.95 -0.42 3.49
N LEU A 97 -12.78 -1.36 3.91
CA LEU A 97 -13.89 -1.86 3.09
C LEU A 97 -15.27 -1.34 3.55
N VAL A 98 -15.39 -0.84 4.78
CA VAL A 98 -16.69 -0.46 5.35
C VAL A 98 -17.40 0.65 4.57
N TRP A 99 -16.64 1.59 4.02
CA TRP A 99 -17.17 2.75 3.29
C TRP A 99 -17.41 2.48 1.78
N ILE A 100 -16.97 1.32 1.26
CA ILE A 100 -17.15 0.98 -0.15
C ILE A 100 -18.64 0.81 -0.46
N GLY A 101 -19.17 1.70 -1.29
CA GLY A 101 -20.58 1.71 -1.68
C GLY A 101 -21.44 2.74 -0.91
N ASP A 102 -20.91 3.42 0.09
CA ASP A 102 -21.65 4.48 0.80
C ASP A 102 -21.88 5.71 -0.09
N ASP A 103 -20.96 6.01 -1.02
CA ASP A 103 -21.07 7.11 -1.98
C ASP A 103 -22.26 6.98 -2.95
N TYR A 104 -22.88 5.80 -3.04
CA TYR A 104 -24.01 5.50 -3.91
C TYR A 104 -25.35 5.42 -3.16
N SER A 105 -25.39 5.75 -1.87
CA SER A 105 -26.62 5.73 -1.09
C SER A 105 -27.03 7.15 -0.70
N ASP A 106 -28.14 7.66 -1.25
CA ASP A 106 -28.74 8.95 -0.88
C ASP A 106 -29.27 8.98 0.57
N GLU A 107 -29.32 7.86 1.28
CA GLU A 107 -29.98 7.74 2.57
C GLU A 107 -29.02 7.54 3.75
N GLY A 108 -27.72 7.78 3.59
CA GLY A 108 -26.76 7.70 4.73
C GLY A 108 -26.86 6.40 5.49
N VAL A 109 -27.06 5.27 4.81
CA VAL A 109 -27.04 3.95 5.43
C VAL A 109 -25.61 3.67 5.84
N GLU A 110 -25.28 3.99 7.10
CA GLU A 110 -23.99 3.60 7.68
C GLU A 110 -23.78 2.10 7.47
N SER A 111 -22.82 1.74 6.63
CA SER A 111 -22.40 0.34 6.47
C SER A 111 -21.89 -0.16 7.80
N LYS A 112 -22.59 -1.12 8.40
CA LYS A 112 -22.15 -1.71 9.66
C LYS A 112 -20.88 -2.50 9.42
N PRO A 113 -19.83 -2.32 10.24
CA PRO A 113 -18.62 -3.13 10.12
C PRO A 113 -18.95 -4.62 10.29
N TYR A 114 -18.25 -5.47 9.52
CA TYR A 114 -18.34 -6.92 9.71
C TYR A 114 -17.78 -7.30 11.07
N SER A 115 -18.55 -8.02 11.87
CA SER A 115 -18.24 -8.25 13.29
C SER A 115 -17.19 -9.32 13.56
N ASN A 116 -16.99 -10.29 12.65
CA ASN A 116 -16.04 -11.40 12.83
C ASN A 116 -14.77 -11.19 12.02
N PHE A 117 -13.84 -10.41 12.54
CA PHE A 117 -12.55 -10.11 11.88
C PHE A 117 -11.66 -11.35 11.65
N ALA A 118 -11.95 -12.48 12.26
CA ALA A 118 -11.22 -13.73 12.04
C ALA A 118 -11.67 -14.49 10.78
N ASP A 119 -12.86 -14.17 10.26
CA ASP A 119 -13.44 -14.81 9.06
C ASP A 119 -13.18 -13.94 7.81
N GLY A 120 -12.01 -14.09 7.19
CA GLY A 120 -11.65 -13.33 6.00
C GLY A 120 -12.60 -13.58 4.83
N LYS A 121 -13.03 -14.82 4.59
CA LYS A 121 -13.97 -15.12 3.49
C LYS A 121 -15.35 -14.53 3.73
N GLY A 122 -15.87 -14.60 4.95
CA GLY A 122 -17.14 -13.97 5.32
C GLY A 122 -17.06 -12.45 5.18
N MET A 123 -15.98 -11.83 5.66
CA MET A 123 -15.78 -10.39 5.61
C MET A 123 -15.77 -9.84 4.17
N ILE A 124 -15.00 -10.43 3.25
CA ILE A 124 -14.97 -9.93 1.87
C ILE A 124 -16.28 -10.17 1.13
N ASN A 125 -16.94 -11.30 1.38
CA ASN A 125 -18.25 -11.59 0.81
C ASN A 125 -19.31 -10.56 1.27
N TYR A 126 -19.27 -10.19 2.56
CA TYR A 126 -20.18 -9.20 3.12
C TYR A 126 -20.02 -7.84 2.44
N TYR A 127 -18.79 -7.32 2.37
CA TYR A 127 -18.54 -6.01 1.76
C TYR A 127 -18.78 -6.01 0.24
N ALA A 128 -18.34 -7.04 -0.48
CA ALA A 128 -18.57 -7.13 -1.92
C ALA A 128 -20.08 -7.20 -2.26
N LYS A 129 -20.88 -7.91 -1.45
CA LYS A 129 -22.34 -7.96 -1.61
C LYS A 129 -22.99 -6.60 -1.35
N ASN A 130 -22.52 -5.86 -0.34
CA ASN A 130 -23.07 -4.54 -0.03
C ASN A 130 -22.71 -3.54 -1.13
N ALA A 131 -21.44 -3.49 -1.56
CA ALA A 131 -21.01 -2.67 -2.68
C ALA A 131 -21.81 -2.97 -3.96
N TYR A 132 -22.01 -4.26 -4.29
CA TYR A 132 -22.79 -4.65 -5.46
C TYR A 132 -24.25 -4.20 -5.37
N LYS A 133 -24.89 -4.33 -4.19
CA LYS A 133 -26.27 -3.84 -4.00
C LYS A 133 -26.36 -2.32 -4.19
N SER A 134 -25.38 -1.58 -3.66
CA SER A 134 -25.36 -0.13 -3.78
C SER A 134 -25.26 0.31 -5.24
N ILE A 135 -24.27 -0.16 -6.00
CA ILE A 135 -24.11 0.25 -7.41
C ILE A 135 -25.24 -0.25 -8.32
N SER A 136 -25.85 -1.42 -8.00
CA SER A 136 -26.99 -1.93 -8.77
C SER A 136 -28.22 -1.05 -8.61
N LYS A 137 -28.45 -0.50 -7.40
CA LYS A 137 -29.56 0.42 -7.11
C LYS A 137 -29.39 1.72 -7.90
N THR A 138 -28.18 2.24 -8.00
CA THR A 138 -27.89 3.46 -8.78
C THR A 138 -28.35 3.35 -10.23
N LEU A 139 -28.11 2.21 -10.90
CA LEU A 139 -28.60 2.01 -12.26
C LEU A 139 -30.13 1.83 -12.34
N ASP A 140 -30.77 1.25 -11.32
CA ASP A 140 -32.23 1.10 -11.30
C ASP A 140 -32.94 2.47 -11.14
N GLU A 141 -32.25 3.48 -10.63
CA GLU A 141 -32.74 4.86 -10.46
C GLU A 141 -32.52 5.74 -11.71
N ILE A 142 -31.69 5.30 -12.65
CA ILE A 142 -31.48 6.00 -13.92
C ILE A 142 -32.58 5.61 -14.90
N ASP A 143 -33.48 6.53 -15.17
CA ASP A 143 -34.57 6.37 -16.13
C ASP A 143 -34.12 6.65 -17.58
N ASP A 144 -33.08 5.93 -18.02
CA ASP A 144 -32.53 5.99 -19.38
C ASP A 144 -32.29 4.56 -19.91
N PRO A 145 -33.13 4.09 -20.84
CA PRO A 145 -33.00 2.75 -21.41
C PRO A 145 -31.74 2.56 -22.26
N ASP A 146 -31.11 3.64 -22.71
CA ASP A 146 -29.94 3.63 -23.60
C ASP A 146 -28.64 3.85 -22.83
N VAL A 147 -28.64 3.71 -21.50
CA VAL A 147 -27.41 3.79 -20.67
C VAL A 147 -26.35 2.80 -21.19
N ALA A 148 -25.30 3.36 -21.80
CA ALA A 148 -24.21 2.60 -22.39
C ALA A 148 -23.07 2.28 -21.41
N TRP A 149 -23.12 2.78 -20.18
CA TRP A 149 -22.11 2.55 -19.16
C TRP A 149 -22.65 1.72 -18.00
N LYS A 150 -21.76 1.11 -17.23
CA LYS A 150 -22.12 0.43 -15.98
C LYS A 150 -21.17 0.87 -14.86
N PRO A 151 -21.67 0.97 -13.62
CA PRO A 151 -20.83 1.32 -12.49
C PRO A 151 -19.80 0.22 -12.19
N GLU A 152 -18.65 0.65 -11.74
CA GLU A 152 -17.53 -0.23 -11.36
C GLU A 152 -16.94 0.19 -10.03
N ILE A 153 -16.65 -0.79 -9.18
CA ILE A 153 -15.88 -0.61 -7.96
C ILE A 153 -14.82 -1.71 -7.91
N SER A 154 -13.57 -1.32 -7.74
CA SER A 154 -12.51 -2.26 -7.41
C SER A 154 -11.66 -1.77 -6.24
N LYS A 155 -11.34 -2.67 -5.29
CA LYS A 155 -10.49 -2.39 -4.13
C LYS A 155 -9.56 -3.56 -3.87
N PHE A 156 -8.27 -3.28 -3.91
CA PHE A 156 -7.22 -4.26 -3.63
C PHE A 156 -6.36 -3.78 -2.47
N ILE A 157 -6.20 -4.64 -1.44
CA ILE A 157 -5.43 -4.31 -0.23
C ILE A 157 -4.39 -5.42 -0.02
N MET A 158 -3.20 -5.21 -0.52
CA MET A 158 -2.20 -6.27 -0.63
C MET A 158 -1.01 -6.04 0.29
N LYS A 159 -0.49 -7.12 0.91
CA LYS A 159 0.80 -7.07 1.59
C LYS A 159 1.87 -6.76 0.55
N LEU A 160 2.48 -5.57 0.64
CA LEU A 160 3.49 -5.11 -0.31
C LEU A 160 4.88 -5.58 0.06
N ASN A 161 5.28 -5.39 1.32
CA ASN A 161 6.59 -5.79 1.81
C ASN A 161 6.57 -6.11 3.31
N GLU A 162 7.62 -6.79 3.77
CA GLU A 162 7.83 -7.15 5.16
C GLU A 162 9.32 -7.11 5.48
N THR A 163 9.67 -6.56 6.63
CA THR A 163 11.00 -6.60 7.22
C THR A 163 10.94 -7.26 8.61
N ASP A 164 12.03 -7.26 9.34
CA ASP A 164 12.05 -7.67 10.74
C ASP A 164 11.32 -6.70 11.69
N ARG A 165 11.04 -5.47 11.25
CA ARG A 165 10.47 -4.39 12.07
C ARG A 165 9.09 -3.93 11.65
N TYR A 166 8.77 -3.97 10.37
CA TYR A 166 7.48 -3.50 9.86
C TYR A 166 6.94 -4.35 8.72
N VAL A 167 5.66 -4.21 8.50
CA VAL A 167 4.93 -4.70 7.33
C VAL A 167 4.22 -3.52 6.69
N THR A 168 4.28 -3.43 5.36
CA THR A 168 3.52 -2.44 4.60
C THR A 168 2.46 -3.13 3.76
N TYR A 169 1.23 -2.65 3.87
CA TYR A 169 0.12 -2.96 2.99
C TYR A 169 -0.05 -1.81 1.99
N TYR A 170 -0.34 -2.16 0.77
CA TYR A 170 -0.68 -1.24 -0.30
C TYR A 170 -2.15 -1.38 -0.63
N SER A 171 -2.84 -0.26 -0.78
CA SER A 171 -4.25 -0.17 -1.10
C SER A 171 -4.43 0.56 -2.41
N SER A 172 -5.21 0.00 -3.32
CA SER A 172 -5.69 0.66 -4.53
C SER A 172 -7.21 0.59 -4.56
N PHE A 173 -7.82 1.69 -4.96
CA PHE A 173 -9.26 1.83 -5.15
C PHE A 173 -9.53 2.46 -6.49
N TYR A 174 -10.54 1.96 -7.18
CA TYR A 174 -11.07 2.55 -8.40
C TYR A 174 -12.58 2.50 -8.38
N THR A 175 -13.20 3.58 -8.84
CA THR A 175 -14.65 3.64 -9.03
C THR A 175 -14.99 4.36 -10.33
N TYR A 176 -16.05 3.89 -10.97
CA TYR A 176 -16.66 4.56 -12.13
C TYR A 176 -18.17 4.56 -11.95
N SER A 177 -18.77 5.74 -11.97
CA SER A 177 -20.21 5.94 -11.82
C SER A 177 -20.82 6.72 -13.00
N GLY A 178 -20.20 6.61 -14.17
CA GLY A 178 -20.55 7.39 -15.35
C GLY A 178 -19.67 8.62 -15.52
N GLY A 179 -19.87 9.32 -16.63
CA GLY A 179 -19.09 10.52 -16.98
C GLY A 179 -17.83 10.21 -17.80
N ALA A 180 -16.89 11.17 -17.82
CA ALA A 180 -15.74 11.14 -18.71
C ALA A 180 -14.68 10.10 -18.33
N HIS A 181 -14.52 9.80 -17.04
CA HIS A 181 -13.52 8.85 -16.51
C HIS A 181 -13.88 8.43 -15.09
N GLY A 182 -13.29 7.33 -14.63
CA GLY A 182 -13.36 6.91 -13.24
C GLY A 182 -12.39 7.67 -12.32
N MET A 183 -12.52 7.41 -11.04
CA MET A 183 -11.63 7.93 -9.99
C MET A 183 -10.81 6.79 -9.40
N ALA A 184 -9.53 7.05 -9.16
CA ALA A 184 -8.63 6.10 -8.53
C ALA A 184 -7.92 6.73 -7.33
N SER A 185 -7.58 5.91 -6.34
CA SER A 185 -6.67 6.29 -5.26
C SER A 185 -5.73 5.14 -4.92
N GLU A 186 -4.51 5.49 -4.53
CA GLU A 186 -3.47 4.54 -4.13
C GLU A 186 -2.76 5.06 -2.90
N TYR A 187 -2.47 4.18 -1.95
CA TYR A 187 -1.70 4.54 -0.75
C TYR A 187 -1.11 3.32 -0.06
N GLY A 188 -0.17 3.55 0.83
CA GLY A 188 0.43 2.52 1.64
C GLY A 188 0.23 2.77 3.13
N ALA A 189 0.03 1.70 3.90
CA ALA A 189 -0.03 1.71 5.34
C ALA A 189 1.08 0.84 5.92
N THR A 190 1.96 1.44 6.71
CA THR A 190 3.07 0.73 7.38
C THR A 190 2.69 0.43 8.82
N PHE A 191 2.90 -0.82 9.24
CA PHE A 191 2.60 -1.30 10.60
C PHE A 191 3.86 -1.76 11.29
N ASP A 192 4.06 -1.38 12.53
CA ASP A 192 5.07 -1.97 13.41
C ASP A 192 4.78 -3.45 13.58
N LYS A 193 5.73 -4.31 13.20
CA LYS A 193 5.54 -5.77 13.20
C LYS A 193 5.34 -6.35 14.60
N LYS A 194 5.93 -5.74 15.61
CA LYS A 194 5.87 -6.21 16.99
C LYS A 194 4.58 -5.79 17.70
N THR A 195 4.18 -4.54 17.49
CA THR A 195 3.05 -3.93 18.25
C THR A 195 1.76 -3.92 17.46
N GLY A 196 1.80 -4.08 16.13
CA GLY A 196 0.66 -3.92 15.24
C GLY A 196 0.24 -2.47 15.05
N VAL A 197 0.92 -1.50 15.64
CA VAL A 197 0.54 -0.08 15.52
C VAL A 197 0.85 0.42 14.12
N MET A 198 -0.16 1.03 13.48
CA MET A 198 0.00 1.68 12.20
C MET A 198 0.80 2.99 12.37
N LEU A 199 1.83 3.16 11.55
CA LEU A 199 2.63 4.37 11.49
C LEU A 199 1.81 5.51 10.88
N ARG A 200 1.44 6.49 11.69
CA ARG A 200 0.61 7.63 11.25
C ARG A 200 1.41 8.69 10.50
N ASN A 201 2.61 9.00 10.99
CA ASN A 201 3.46 10.04 10.43
C ASN A 201 4.82 9.45 10.06
N VAL A 202 5.08 9.32 8.77
CA VAL A 202 6.39 8.88 8.28
C VAL A 202 7.40 10.01 8.39
N LEU A 203 6.97 11.23 8.10
CA LEU A 203 7.82 12.43 8.11
C LEU A 203 7.44 13.36 9.26
N SER A 204 8.42 14.13 9.73
CA SER A 204 8.17 15.25 10.62
C SER A 204 7.53 16.40 9.83
N PRO A 205 6.33 16.88 10.21
CA PRO A 205 5.58 17.86 9.41
C PRO A 205 6.20 19.27 9.37
N LYS A 206 7.23 19.53 10.20
CA LYS A 206 7.82 20.87 10.35
C LYS A 206 8.73 21.31 9.20
N ASP A 207 9.09 20.40 8.28
CA ASP A 207 10.20 20.61 7.35
C ASP A 207 9.81 20.65 5.87
N ILE A 208 8.55 20.97 5.54
CA ILE A 208 8.06 20.92 4.14
C ILE A 208 8.91 21.82 3.20
N LYS A 209 9.39 22.97 3.68
CA LYS A 209 10.27 23.84 2.88
C LYS A 209 11.63 23.19 2.60
N ALA A 210 12.19 22.51 3.59
CA ALA A 210 13.46 21.80 3.45
C ALA A 210 13.34 20.52 2.59
N LEU A 211 12.14 19.99 2.45
CA LEU A 211 11.83 18.84 1.59
C LEU A 211 11.65 19.21 0.11
N GLN A 212 11.43 20.49 -0.23
CA GLN A 212 11.11 20.91 -1.59
C GLN A 212 12.07 20.39 -2.68
N PRO A 213 13.41 20.42 -2.49
CA PRO A 213 14.32 19.86 -3.50
C PRO A 213 14.11 18.36 -3.73
N ILE A 214 13.75 17.61 -2.68
CA ILE A 214 13.50 16.17 -2.74
C ILE A 214 12.16 15.89 -3.45
N LEU A 215 11.09 16.60 -3.05
CA LEU A 215 9.76 16.43 -3.63
C LEU A 215 9.76 16.80 -5.11
N ARG A 216 10.37 17.94 -5.46
CA ARG A 216 10.48 18.39 -6.85
C ARG A 216 11.24 17.39 -7.72
N ALA A 217 12.40 16.93 -7.28
CA ALA A 217 13.17 15.90 -8.00
C ALA A 217 12.41 14.57 -8.12
N GLY A 218 11.60 14.23 -7.11
CA GLY A 218 10.74 13.04 -7.14
C GLY A 218 9.65 13.13 -8.20
N VAL A 219 8.88 14.23 -8.23
CA VAL A 219 7.84 14.46 -9.24
C VAL A 219 8.45 14.57 -10.64
N GLU A 220 9.57 15.29 -10.80
CA GLU A 220 10.29 15.34 -12.06
C GLU A 220 10.73 13.96 -12.53
N SER A 221 11.21 13.09 -11.64
CA SER A 221 11.61 11.73 -11.98
C SER A 221 10.42 10.86 -12.45
N TYR A 222 9.22 11.12 -11.94
CA TYR A 222 8.00 10.47 -12.39
C TYR A 222 7.69 10.84 -13.85
N PHE A 223 7.67 12.12 -14.21
CA PHE A 223 7.44 12.55 -15.58
C PHE A 223 8.56 12.07 -16.54
N ARG A 224 9.82 12.06 -16.09
CA ARG A 224 10.93 11.52 -16.90
C ARG A 224 10.72 10.05 -17.27
N ARG A 225 10.18 9.22 -16.37
CA ARG A 225 9.86 7.82 -16.71
C ARG A 225 8.73 7.72 -17.73
N TRP A 226 7.79 8.64 -17.73
CA TRP A 226 6.71 8.67 -18.74
C TRP A 226 7.24 8.97 -20.14
N TYR A 227 8.18 9.89 -20.22
CA TYR A 227 8.73 10.36 -21.49
C TYR A 227 10.08 9.75 -21.88
N GLU A 228 10.50 8.68 -21.18
CA GLU A 228 11.83 8.07 -21.34
C GLU A 228 12.22 7.76 -22.79
N LYS A 229 11.24 7.45 -23.64
CA LYS A 229 11.43 7.08 -25.05
C LYS A 229 11.11 8.19 -26.04
N GLU A 230 10.81 9.39 -25.56
CA GLU A 230 10.40 10.49 -26.42
C GLU A 230 11.56 11.45 -26.72
N HIS A 231 11.62 11.93 -27.94
CA HIS A 231 12.69 12.82 -28.41
C HIS A 231 12.72 14.18 -27.69
N ASP A 232 11.55 14.65 -27.22
CA ASP A 232 11.33 15.94 -26.57
C ASP A 232 11.08 15.80 -25.06
N ALA A 233 11.55 14.70 -24.46
CA ALA A 233 11.32 14.36 -23.05
C ALA A 233 11.61 15.52 -22.08
N ASP A 234 12.74 16.21 -22.23
CA ASP A 234 13.09 17.33 -21.34
C ASP A 234 12.11 18.49 -21.45
N SER A 235 11.63 18.81 -22.66
CA SER A 235 10.63 19.86 -22.88
C SER A 235 9.28 19.50 -22.25
N ARG A 236 8.85 18.25 -22.42
CA ARG A 236 7.59 17.75 -21.82
C ARG A 236 7.63 17.72 -20.31
N VAL A 237 8.70 17.19 -19.75
CA VAL A 237 8.91 17.20 -18.29
C VAL A 237 8.84 18.62 -17.73
N LYS A 238 9.50 19.57 -18.41
CA LYS A 238 9.45 20.97 -18.00
C LYS A 238 8.03 21.52 -18.04
N THR A 239 7.30 21.27 -19.13
CA THR A 239 5.90 21.71 -19.29
C THR A 239 5.00 21.15 -18.20
N ASP A 240 5.10 19.85 -17.90
CA ASP A 240 4.27 19.23 -16.85
C ASP A 240 4.64 19.73 -15.44
N MET A 241 5.93 19.98 -15.19
CA MET A 241 6.39 20.57 -13.92
C MET A 241 5.89 22.03 -13.75
N GLU A 242 5.75 22.78 -14.83
CA GLU A 242 5.19 24.16 -14.84
C GLU A 242 3.67 24.17 -14.74
N ALA A 243 3.01 23.09 -15.19
CA ALA A 243 1.54 22.94 -15.15
C ALA A 243 1.01 22.41 -13.80
N LEU A 244 1.88 22.15 -12.82
CA LEU A 244 1.44 21.69 -11.51
C LEU A 244 0.59 22.75 -10.78
N PHE A 245 -0.43 22.30 -10.06
CA PHE A 245 -1.32 23.15 -9.24
C PHE A 245 -0.67 23.42 -7.87
N LEU A 246 0.24 24.37 -7.81
CA LEU A 246 1.05 24.63 -6.61
C LEU A 246 0.73 25.98 -6.00
N GLU A 247 0.39 25.99 -4.72
CA GLU A 247 0.29 27.21 -3.95
C GLU A 247 1.69 27.76 -3.65
N ASN A 248 1.97 28.98 -4.09
CA ASN A 248 3.28 29.64 -3.93
C ASN A 248 4.47 28.79 -4.43
N GLY A 249 4.24 27.90 -5.42
CA GLY A 249 5.28 27.02 -5.96
C GLY A 249 5.73 25.91 -5.00
N ILE A 250 4.98 25.65 -3.92
CA ILE A 250 5.26 24.63 -2.91
C ILE A 250 4.57 23.32 -3.30
N ILE A 251 5.34 22.25 -3.44
CA ILE A 251 4.77 20.89 -3.58
C ILE A 251 4.38 20.42 -2.17
N PRO A 252 3.08 20.14 -1.90
CA PRO A 252 2.62 19.66 -0.59
C PRO A 252 3.15 18.25 -0.31
N LEU A 253 3.04 17.77 0.92
CA LEU A 253 3.13 16.33 1.19
C LEU A 253 1.86 15.66 0.68
N PRO A 254 1.95 14.42 0.14
CA PRO A 254 0.77 13.71 -0.35
C PRO A 254 -0.27 13.51 0.76
N GLY A 255 -1.53 13.81 0.46
CA GLY A 255 -2.65 13.61 1.37
C GLY A 255 -2.95 12.14 1.63
N SER A 256 -2.76 11.28 0.63
CA SER A 256 -2.93 9.82 0.72
C SER A 256 -1.81 9.13 1.51
N GLY A 257 -0.88 9.90 2.00
CA GLY A 257 0.16 9.41 2.86
C GLY A 257 1.44 9.01 2.16
N VAL A 258 2.38 8.77 3.03
CA VAL A 258 3.75 8.40 2.71
C VAL A 258 4.02 7.11 3.45
N TYR A 259 4.68 6.14 2.86
CA TYR A 259 4.92 4.86 3.53
C TYR A 259 6.37 4.38 3.38
N LEU A 260 6.75 3.40 4.23
CA LEU A 260 8.06 2.80 4.21
C LEU A 260 8.12 1.63 3.24
N SER A 261 9.20 1.57 2.45
CA SER A 261 9.62 0.42 1.68
C SER A 261 11.07 0.04 2.04
N PRO A 262 11.54 -1.17 1.68
CA PRO A 262 12.95 -1.54 1.91
C PRO A 262 13.95 -0.59 1.26
N GLU A 263 13.58 0.02 0.14
CA GLU A 263 14.44 0.92 -0.64
C GLU A 263 14.44 2.36 -0.12
N GLY A 264 13.39 2.74 0.63
CA GLY A 264 13.23 4.12 1.10
C GLY A 264 11.79 4.48 1.45
N VAL A 265 11.51 5.78 1.41
CA VAL A 265 10.18 6.34 1.63
C VAL A 265 9.49 6.52 0.28
N VAL A 266 8.30 5.95 0.15
CA VAL A 266 7.46 6.10 -1.05
C VAL A 266 6.49 7.25 -0.86
N PHE A 267 6.33 8.05 -1.89
CA PHE A 267 5.36 9.13 -2.01
C PHE A 267 4.39 8.81 -3.14
N ILE A 268 3.09 8.97 -2.89
CA ILE A 268 2.04 8.85 -3.90
C ILE A 268 1.16 10.09 -3.80
N TYR A 269 1.07 10.86 -4.87
CA TYR A 269 0.09 11.95 -5.01
C TYR A 269 -1.18 11.41 -5.66
N GLY A 270 -2.33 11.77 -5.11
CA GLY A 270 -3.63 11.40 -5.65
C GLY A 270 -3.94 12.09 -6.98
N LEU A 271 -4.97 11.62 -7.66
CA LEU A 271 -5.53 12.32 -8.83
C LEU A 271 -5.98 13.73 -8.41
N TYR A 272 -5.69 14.72 -9.25
CA TYR A 272 -5.99 16.14 -9.01
C TYR A 272 -5.26 16.80 -7.82
N GLU A 273 -4.42 16.08 -7.08
CA GLU A 273 -3.79 16.62 -5.87
C GLU A 273 -2.77 17.73 -6.19
N ILE A 274 -1.94 17.51 -7.19
CA ILE A 274 -0.91 18.48 -7.60
C ILE A 274 -0.94 18.82 -9.10
N GLY A 275 -1.95 18.39 -9.83
CA GLY A 275 -2.09 18.67 -11.26
C GLY A 275 -3.37 18.12 -11.84
N ALA A 276 -3.59 18.26 -13.15
CA ALA A 276 -4.76 17.74 -13.83
C ALA A 276 -4.83 16.21 -13.79
N TYR A 277 -6.01 15.63 -13.97
CA TYR A 277 -6.22 14.17 -14.05
C TYR A 277 -5.23 13.49 -15.01
N ALA A 278 -4.90 14.13 -16.11
CA ALA A 278 -4.03 13.60 -17.14
C ALA A 278 -2.60 13.31 -16.68
N ILE A 279 -2.13 13.94 -15.60
CA ILE A 279 -0.81 13.63 -15.04
C ILE A 279 -0.79 12.34 -14.20
N GLY A 280 -1.96 11.74 -13.95
CA GLY A 280 -2.09 10.54 -13.13
C GLY A 280 -1.78 10.77 -11.65
N MET A 281 -1.14 9.78 -11.04
CA MET A 281 -0.75 9.76 -9.63
C MET A 281 0.79 9.75 -9.51
N PRO A 282 1.44 10.91 -9.38
CA PRO A 282 2.90 10.98 -9.28
C PRO A 282 3.43 10.17 -8.10
N THR A 283 4.18 9.12 -8.43
CA THR A 283 4.72 8.16 -7.46
C THR A 283 6.24 8.03 -7.60
N PHE A 284 6.94 8.13 -6.47
CA PHE A 284 8.40 7.99 -6.43
C PHE A 284 8.90 7.53 -5.07
N THR A 285 10.09 6.93 -5.06
CA THR A 285 10.77 6.47 -3.84
C THR A 285 12.01 7.31 -3.57
N VAL A 286 12.16 7.75 -2.33
CA VAL A 286 13.33 8.49 -1.88
C VAL A 286 14.16 7.61 -0.94
N PRO A 287 15.41 7.28 -1.30
CA PRO A 287 16.28 6.45 -0.46
C PRO A 287 16.49 7.03 0.94
N TYR A 288 16.57 6.18 1.96
CA TYR A 288 16.74 6.58 3.36
C TYR A 288 17.93 7.51 3.61
N LYS A 289 19.04 7.31 2.88
CA LYS A 289 20.22 8.19 2.96
C LYS A 289 19.94 9.67 2.62
N LYS A 290 18.88 9.93 1.81
CA LYS A 290 18.49 11.29 1.41
C LYS A 290 17.43 11.88 2.32
N ILE A 291 16.51 11.04 2.84
CA ILE A 291 15.31 11.49 3.56
C ILE A 291 15.38 11.22 5.06
N GLY A 292 16.33 10.42 5.53
CA GLY A 292 16.37 9.93 6.92
C GLY A 292 16.31 11.03 8.00
N LYS A 293 16.89 12.21 7.76
CA LYS A 293 16.84 13.34 8.71
C LYS A 293 15.42 13.91 8.91
N PHE A 294 14.51 13.67 7.98
CA PHE A 294 13.14 14.16 7.99
C PHE A 294 12.13 13.12 8.53
N LEU A 295 12.58 11.90 8.79
CA LEU A 295 11.72 10.86 9.34
C LEU A 295 11.27 11.23 10.77
N SER A 296 10.03 10.86 11.10
CA SER A 296 9.58 10.83 12.49
C SER A 296 10.43 9.87 13.32
N PRO A 297 10.46 10.00 14.66
CA PRO A 297 11.20 9.06 15.52
C PRO A 297 10.77 7.61 15.30
N GLU A 298 9.46 7.38 15.16
CA GLU A 298 8.86 6.06 14.93
C GLU A 298 9.26 5.49 13.57
N ALA A 299 9.14 6.30 12.50
CA ALA A 299 9.54 5.90 11.15
C ALA A 299 11.04 5.58 11.07
N ARG A 300 11.88 6.40 11.75
CA ARG A 300 13.32 6.17 11.83
C ARG A 300 13.64 4.84 12.53
N HIS A 301 12.95 4.55 13.63
CA HIS A 301 13.09 3.28 14.35
C HIS A 301 12.73 2.10 13.45
N LEU A 302 11.56 2.14 12.80
CA LEU A 302 11.09 1.07 11.92
C LEU A 302 12.01 0.88 10.70
N ALA A 303 12.43 1.98 10.08
CA ALA A 303 13.35 1.95 8.94
C ALA A 303 14.78 1.53 9.30
N GLY A 304 15.15 1.51 10.59
CA GLY A 304 16.51 1.23 11.05
C GLY A 304 17.53 2.31 10.70
N VAL A 305 17.06 3.53 10.50
CA VAL A 305 17.90 4.69 10.19
C VAL A 305 18.43 5.28 11.50
N LYS A 306 19.76 5.42 11.60
CA LYS A 306 20.43 6.00 12.76
C LYS A 306 20.35 7.52 12.77
#